data_5f44b7462388790faf984b6d988171c9
#
_entry.id   5f44b7462388790faf984b6d988171c9
#
_cell.length_a   1.000
_cell.length_b   1.000
_cell.length_c   1.000
_cell.angle_alpha   90.00
_cell.angle_beta   90.00
_cell.angle_gamma   90.00
#
_symmetry.space_group_name_H-M   'P 1'
#
loop_
_entity.id
_entity.type
_entity.pdbx_description
1 polymer ?
#
loop_
_entity_poly.entity_id
_entity_poly.type
_entity_poly.pdbx_seq_one_letter_code
_entity_poly.pdbx_strand_id
1 'polypeptide(L)'
;MAAKDEQGRLLCGAAVGITANVLARVDALVKANVDVIVVDSAHGHSENILRAVREIKAAYPELQVIAGNVATGAATKALIDAGVDAVKVGIGPGSICTTRVVAGIGVPQITAVMDCYEVAKRYGIPIIADGGIKYSGDVTKAIAAGANVCMMGSMFAGCDESPGTFELYQGRKYKVYRGMGSIAAMENGSKDRYFQENAKKLVPEGVEGRVAYKGHLEDTVFQLIGGLRSGMGY
;
A
#
# COMPACT_ATOMS: atom_id res chain seq x y z
N MET A 1 -13.77 -15.40 -1.57
CA MET A 1 -12.86 -16.48 -1.11
C MET A 1 -11.49 -15.86 -0.86
N ALA A 2 -10.84 -16.16 0.24
CA ALA A 2 -9.48 -15.70 0.52
C ALA A 2 -8.48 -16.47 -0.37
N ALA A 3 -7.37 -15.81 -0.75
CA ALA A 3 -6.26 -16.45 -1.45
C ALA A 3 -5.53 -17.40 -0.49
N LYS A 4 -5.37 -18.65 -0.89
CA LYS A 4 -4.75 -19.71 -0.09
C LYS A 4 -3.75 -20.49 -0.94
N ASP A 5 -2.75 -21.06 -0.27
CA ASP A 5 -1.84 -22.03 -0.87
C ASP A 5 -2.49 -23.43 -1.01
N GLU A 6 -1.75 -24.38 -1.56
CA GLU A 6 -2.20 -25.76 -1.78
C GLU A 6 -2.52 -26.51 -0.47
N GLN A 7 -1.99 -26.05 0.67
CA GLN A 7 -2.24 -26.62 2.00
C GLN A 7 -3.42 -25.93 2.72
N GLY A 8 -4.08 -24.96 2.06
CA GLY A 8 -5.19 -24.19 2.61
C GLY A 8 -4.76 -23.05 3.56
N ARG A 9 -3.46 -22.74 3.68
CA ARG A 9 -2.92 -21.62 4.43
C ARG A 9 -3.19 -20.32 3.69
N LEU A 10 -3.55 -19.25 4.41
CA LEU A 10 -3.70 -17.91 3.82
C LEU A 10 -2.35 -17.43 3.28
N LEU A 11 -2.35 -16.89 2.06
CA LEU A 11 -1.19 -16.19 1.53
C LEU A 11 -0.93 -14.91 2.33
N CYS A 12 0.33 -14.73 2.75
CA CYS A 12 0.76 -13.65 3.62
C CYS A 12 1.86 -12.81 2.97
N GLY A 13 1.69 -11.48 3.04
CA GLY A 13 2.73 -10.52 2.66
C GLY A 13 3.28 -9.78 3.87
N ALA A 14 4.54 -9.35 3.78
CA ALA A 14 5.16 -8.53 4.80
C ALA A 14 5.87 -7.32 4.19
N ALA A 15 5.65 -6.15 4.80
CA ALA A 15 6.33 -4.93 4.40
C ALA A 15 7.72 -4.84 5.04
N VAL A 16 8.67 -4.33 4.25
CA VAL A 16 10.02 -3.99 4.70
C VAL A 16 10.37 -2.56 4.28
N GLY A 17 11.07 -1.85 5.15
CA GLY A 17 11.70 -0.57 4.83
C GLY A 17 13.10 -0.77 4.25
N ILE A 18 13.76 0.33 3.90
CA ILE A 18 15.12 0.35 3.34
C ILE A 18 16.21 0.54 4.41
N THR A 19 16.02 -0.07 5.57
CA THR A 19 17.00 -0.03 6.66
C THR A 19 18.27 -0.81 6.31
N ALA A 20 19.36 -0.54 7.01
CA ALA A 20 20.64 -1.23 6.82
C ALA A 20 20.53 -2.78 6.97
N ASN A 21 19.50 -3.27 7.66
CA ASN A 21 19.27 -4.68 7.93
C ASN A 21 18.16 -5.31 7.06
N VAL A 22 17.81 -4.71 5.93
CA VAL A 22 16.69 -5.19 5.09
C VAL A 22 16.82 -6.67 4.73
N LEU A 23 17.98 -7.12 4.30
CA LEU A 23 18.20 -8.52 3.94
C LEU A 23 18.06 -9.48 5.14
N ALA A 24 18.54 -9.11 6.32
CA ALA A 24 18.37 -9.93 7.53
C ALA A 24 16.89 -10.06 7.91
N ARG A 25 16.10 -8.98 7.75
CA ARG A 25 14.66 -9.01 7.96
C ARG A 25 13.94 -9.88 6.89
N VAL A 26 14.31 -9.75 5.63
CA VAL A 26 13.77 -10.59 4.55
C VAL A 26 14.10 -12.07 4.80
N ASP A 27 15.34 -12.41 5.20
CA ASP A 27 15.74 -13.78 5.55
C ASP A 27 14.86 -14.39 6.67
N ALA A 28 14.60 -13.62 7.72
CA ALA A 28 13.72 -14.05 8.80
C ALA A 28 12.26 -14.26 8.33
N LEU A 29 11.76 -13.42 7.43
CA LEU A 29 10.43 -13.54 6.85
C LEU A 29 10.32 -14.75 5.90
N VAL A 30 11.34 -15.00 5.09
CA VAL A 30 11.41 -16.19 4.22
C VAL A 30 11.42 -17.47 5.06
N LYS A 31 12.19 -17.51 6.15
CA LYS A 31 12.18 -18.62 7.11
C LYS A 31 10.83 -18.82 7.79
N ALA A 32 10.04 -17.76 7.92
CA ALA A 32 8.67 -17.81 8.42
C ALA A 32 7.62 -18.13 7.33
N ASN A 33 8.04 -18.51 6.12
CA ASN A 33 7.20 -18.85 4.97
C ASN A 33 6.32 -17.67 4.51
N VAL A 34 6.89 -16.47 4.38
CA VAL A 34 6.21 -15.35 3.73
C VAL A 34 6.04 -15.62 2.23
N ASP A 35 4.89 -15.26 1.67
CA ASP A 35 4.60 -15.49 0.25
C ASP A 35 5.04 -14.31 -0.62
N VAL A 36 5.01 -13.07 -0.07
CA VAL A 36 5.40 -11.87 -0.79
C VAL A 36 6.02 -10.83 0.13
N ILE A 37 7.05 -10.16 -0.35
CA ILE A 37 7.66 -9.00 0.32
C ILE A 37 7.19 -7.71 -0.36
N VAL A 38 6.87 -6.71 0.44
CA VAL A 38 6.53 -5.37 -0.04
C VAL A 38 7.62 -4.40 0.40
N VAL A 39 8.43 -3.92 -0.54
CA VAL A 39 9.38 -2.82 -0.30
C VAL A 39 8.59 -1.52 -0.35
N ASP A 40 8.25 -1.00 0.83
CA ASP A 40 7.29 0.09 1.00
C ASP A 40 7.98 1.41 1.36
N SER A 41 7.68 2.45 0.59
CA SER A 41 8.25 3.79 0.75
C SER A 41 7.27 4.89 0.33
N ALA A 42 7.45 6.08 0.88
CA ALA A 42 6.74 7.28 0.43
C ALA A 42 7.21 7.75 -0.96
N HIS A 43 8.41 7.34 -1.40
CA HIS A 43 8.99 7.66 -2.70
C HIS A 43 9.75 6.46 -3.27
N GLY A 44 9.04 5.61 -4.02
CA GLY A 44 9.60 4.37 -4.60
C GLY A 44 10.62 4.60 -5.73
N HIS A 45 10.62 5.76 -6.36
CA HIS A 45 11.59 6.11 -7.42
C HIS A 45 12.87 6.72 -6.80
N SER A 46 13.47 6.02 -5.85
CA SER A 46 14.75 6.40 -5.26
C SER A 46 15.77 5.28 -5.42
N GLU A 47 17.06 5.62 -5.57
CA GLU A 47 18.11 4.60 -5.78
C GLU A 47 18.19 3.60 -4.60
N ASN A 48 17.90 4.04 -3.38
CA ASN A 48 17.89 3.14 -2.23
C ASN A 48 16.81 2.06 -2.34
N ILE A 49 15.62 2.40 -2.86
CA ILE A 49 14.55 1.42 -3.11
C ILE A 49 14.94 0.49 -4.25
N LEU A 50 15.42 1.03 -5.38
CA LEU A 50 15.83 0.23 -6.53
C LEU A 50 16.96 -0.76 -6.16
N ARG A 51 17.93 -0.30 -5.37
CA ARG A 51 19.00 -1.15 -4.83
C ARG A 51 18.46 -2.25 -3.93
N ALA A 52 17.58 -1.92 -2.97
CA ALA A 52 16.99 -2.91 -2.07
C ALA A 52 16.22 -4.00 -2.84
N VAL A 53 15.46 -3.63 -3.86
CA VAL A 53 14.76 -4.59 -4.73
C VAL A 53 15.77 -5.52 -5.43
N ARG A 54 16.82 -4.96 -6.04
CA ARG A 54 17.85 -5.76 -6.72
C ARG A 54 18.55 -6.73 -5.76
N GLU A 55 18.92 -6.28 -4.56
CA GLU A 55 19.56 -7.08 -3.53
C GLU A 55 18.66 -8.23 -3.04
N ILE A 56 17.37 -7.94 -2.82
CA ILE A 56 16.39 -8.96 -2.41
C ILE A 56 16.20 -10.00 -3.54
N LYS A 57 16.00 -9.57 -4.79
CA LYS A 57 15.84 -10.48 -5.93
C LYS A 57 17.11 -11.27 -6.24
N ALA A 58 18.29 -10.72 -6.00
CA ALA A 58 19.55 -11.44 -6.14
C ALA A 58 19.71 -12.53 -5.06
N ALA A 59 19.31 -12.26 -3.82
CA ALA A 59 19.37 -13.21 -2.72
C ALA A 59 18.27 -14.28 -2.78
N TYR A 60 17.07 -13.90 -3.25
CA TYR A 60 15.87 -14.75 -3.29
C TYR A 60 15.16 -14.60 -4.65
N PRO A 61 15.66 -15.19 -5.74
CA PRO A 61 15.11 -15.01 -7.10
C PRO A 61 13.63 -15.39 -7.24
N GLU A 62 13.18 -16.42 -6.51
CA GLU A 62 11.80 -16.94 -6.57
C GLU A 62 10.82 -16.16 -5.66
N LEU A 63 11.34 -15.34 -4.74
CA LEU A 63 10.49 -14.57 -3.84
C LEU A 63 9.76 -13.48 -4.60
N GLN A 64 8.44 -13.40 -4.42
CA GLN A 64 7.64 -12.34 -5.01
C GLN A 64 7.91 -11.01 -4.29
N VAL A 65 8.23 -9.97 -5.06
CA VAL A 65 8.56 -8.64 -4.54
C VAL A 65 7.67 -7.58 -5.17
N ILE A 66 6.91 -6.91 -4.32
CA ILE A 66 6.15 -5.70 -4.67
C ILE A 66 6.98 -4.49 -4.23
N ALA A 67 7.04 -3.44 -5.01
CA ALA A 67 7.65 -2.19 -4.55
C ALA A 67 6.79 -0.97 -4.90
N GLY A 68 6.96 0.08 -4.12
CA GLY A 68 6.29 1.39 -4.27
C GLY A 68 6.59 2.33 -3.08
N ASN A 69 5.90 3.48 -3.04
CA ASN A 69 4.89 3.87 -4.01
C ASN A 69 5.49 4.75 -5.11
N VAL A 70 4.90 4.65 -6.28
CA VAL A 70 5.23 5.46 -7.44
C VAL A 70 3.97 6.08 -8.06
N ALA A 71 4.13 7.04 -8.97
CA ALA A 71 3.00 7.70 -9.63
C ALA A 71 3.25 8.02 -11.11
N THR A 72 4.35 7.53 -11.70
CA THR A 72 4.73 7.82 -13.08
C THR A 72 5.20 6.58 -13.83
N GLY A 73 5.05 6.58 -15.16
CA GLY A 73 5.55 5.51 -16.00
C GLY A 73 7.08 5.32 -15.90
N ALA A 74 7.84 6.42 -15.78
CA ALA A 74 9.30 6.34 -15.63
C ALA A 74 9.70 5.61 -14.32
N ALA A 75 9.03 5.93 -13.21
CA ALA A 75 9.26 5.25 -11.94
C ALA A 75 8.87 3.77 -12.00
N THR A 76 7.75 3.47 -12.66
CA THR A 76 7.32 2.09 -12.92
C THR A 76 8.36 1.30 -13.68
N LYS A 77 8.91 1.89 -14.75
CA LYS A 77 9.98 1.26 -15.55
C LYS A 77 11.22 0.96 -14.70
N ALA A 78 11.64 1.93 -13.88
CA ALA A 78 12.80 1.76 -13.01
C ALA A 78 12.63 0.60 -12.01
N LEU A 79 11.42 0.45 -11.41
CA LEU A 79 11.11 -0.67 -10.53
C LEU A 79 11.08 -2.01 -11.27
N ILE A 80 10.52 -2.05 -12.48
CA ILE A 80 10.53 -3.25 -13.34
C ILE A 80 11.95 -3.67 -13.67
N ASP A 81 12.81 -2.71 -14.04
CA ASP A 81 14.23 -2.99 -14.33
C ASP A 81 15.01 -3.46 -13.09
N ALA A 82 14.55 -3.09 -11.90
CA ALA A 82 15.10 -3.60 -10.64
C ALA A 82 14.63 -5.03 -10.31
N GLY A 83 13.61 -5.54 -11.00
CA GLY A 83 13.15 -6.94 -10.89
C GLY A 83 11.90 -7.15 -10.04
N VAL A 84 11.04 -6.13 -9.87
CA VAL A 84 9.78 -6.32 -9.12
C VAL A 84 8.79 -7.22 -9.85
N ASP A 85 7.97 -7.92 -9.09
CA ASP A 85 6.86 -8.75 -9.58
C ASP A 85 5.53 -7.99 -9.62
N ALA A 86 5.41 -6.87 -8.89
CA ALA A 86 4.29 -5.94 -8.98
C ALA A 86 4.69 -4.52 -8.56
N VAL A 87 3.97 -3.52 -9.06
CA VAL A 87 4.21 -2.10 -8.73
C VAL A 87 3.03 -1.52 -7.96
N LYS A 88 3.31 -0.89 -6.82
CA LYS A 88 2.32 -0.22 -5.99
C LYS A 88 2.29 1.28 -6.29
N VAL A 89 1.11 1.77 -6.69
CA VAL A 89 0.89 3.11 -7.26
C VAL A 89 0.03 3.96 -6.35
N GLY A 90 0.53 5.13 -6.01
CA GLY A 90 -0.22 6.13 -5.24
C GLY A 90 0.69 7.02 -4.40
N ILE A 91 0.77 8.30 -4.75
CA ILE A 91 1.48 9.34 -4.01
C ILE A 91 0.48 10.36 -3.50
N GLY A 92 0.20 10.30 -2.20
CA GLY A 92 -0.68 11.23 -1.50
C GLY A 92 -2.19 11.01 -1.59
N PRO A 93 -2.76 9.92 -2.16
CA PRO A 93 -4.22 9.77 -2.28
C PRO A 93 -4.90 9.29 -1.00
N GLY A 94 -4.15 8.78 -0.02
CA GLY A 94 -4.71 8.24 1.22
C GLY A 94 -5.48 9.27 2.04
N SER A 95 -6.56 8.86 2.70
CA SER A 95 -7.44 9.75 3.49
C SER A 95 -6.75 10.39 4.68
N ILE A 96 -5.71 9.75 5.20
CA ILE A 96 -4.90 10.19 6.35
C ILE A 96 -3.52 10.72 5.92
N CYS A 97 -3.25 10.79 4.61
CA CYS A 97 -2.01 11.29 4.05
C CYS A 97 -2.11 12.81 3.83
N THR A 98 -1.10 13.55 4.30
CA THR A 98 -1.00 14.99 4.11
C THR A 98 0.21 15.40 3.25
N THR A 99 0.85 14.48 2.57
CA THR A 99 1.99 14.74 1.67
C THR A 99 1.66 15.83 0.64
N ARG A 100 0.45 15.80 0.06
CA ARG A 100 0.00 16.80 -0.91
C ARG A 100 -0.11 18.21 -0.31
N VAL A 101 -0.44 18.29 0.97
CA VAL A 101 -0.61 19.57 1.69
C VAL A 101 0.73 20.07 2.23
N VAL A 102 1.50 19.17 2.85
CA VAL A 102 2.75 19.50 3.54
C VAL A 102 3.91 19.69 2.57
N ALA A 103 4.05 18.77 1.62
CA ALA A 103 5.16 18.76 0.66
C ALA A 103 4.77 19.27 -0.74
N GLY A 104 3.48 19.45 -1.02
CA GLY A 104 2.99 19.84 -2.36
C GLY A 104 3.19 18.75 -3.41
N ILE A 105 3.40 17.50 -3.00
CA ILE A 105 3.73 16.36 -3.88
C ILE A 105 2.53 15.42 -3.97
N GLY A 106 2.22 14.99 -5.20
CA GLY A 106 1.17 14.01 -5.48
C GLY A 106 0.71 14.06 -6.93
N VAL A 107 0.06 12.98 -7.34
CA VAL A 107 -0.57 12.86 -8.66
C VAL A 107 -2.01 12.39 -8.45
N PRO A 108 -3.00 12.90 -9.21
CA PRO A 108 -4.36 12.34 -9.17
C PRO A 108 -4.32 10.84 -9.43
N GLN A 109 -5.02 10.06 -8.58
CA GLN A 109 -4.79 8.61 -8.52
C GLN A 109 -5.09 7.89 -9.84
N ILE A 110 -6.18 8.24 -10.52
CA ILE A 110 -6.51 7.61 -11.81
C ILE A 110 -5.44 7.93 -12.87
N THR A 111 -4.96 9.16 -12.92
CA THR A 111 -3.84 9.54 -13.81
C THR A 111 -2.59 8.70 -13.51
N ALA A 112 -2.23 8.59 -12.23
CA ALA A 112 -1.07 7.80 -11.81
C ALA A 112 -1.21 6.32 -12.22
N VAL A 113 -2.39 5.72 -12.01
CA VAL A 113 -2.66 4.33 -12.40
C VAL A 113 -2.53 4.15 -13.91
N MET A 114 -3.13 5.04 -14.71
CA MET A 114 -3.07 4.99 -16.16
C MET A 114 -1.62 5.10 -16.68
N ASP A 115 -0.87 6.09 -16.20
CA ASP A 115 0.52 6.32 -16.62
C ASP A 115 1.42 5.11 -16.26
N CYS A 116 1.26 4.57 -15.07
CA CYS A 116 2.01 3.39 -14.64
C CYS A 116 1.60 2.13 -15.43
N TYR A 117 0.30 1.94 -15.68
CA TYR A 117 -0.21 0.81 -16.44
C TYR A 117 0.27 0.81 -17.89
N GLU A 118 0.34 1.97 -18.56
CA GLU A 118 0.83 2.07 -19.93
C GLU A 118 2.27 1.52 -20.11
N VAL A 119 3.06 1.58 -19.06
CA VAL A 119 4.39 0.97 -19.02
C VAL A 119 4.31 -0.49 -18.58
N ALA A 120 3.69 -0.77 -17.46
CA ALA A 120 3.68 -2.09 -16.81
C ALA A 120 3.07 -3.19 -17.70
N LYS A 121 2.02 -2.87 -18.48
CA LYS A 121 1.36 -3.82 -19.40
C LYS A 121 2.30 -4.41 -20.44
N ARG A 122 3.34 -3.68 -20.86
CA ARG A 122 4.33 -4.13 -21.84
C ARG A 122 5.25 -5.23 -21.31
N TYR A 123 5.34 -5.33 -19.98
CA TYR A 123 6.17 -6.29 -19.25
C TYR A 123 5.36 -7.36 -18.52
N GLY A 124 4.02 -7.30 -18.62
CA GLY A 124 3.12 -8.20 -17.90
C GLY A 124 3.14 -8.01 -16.36
N ILE A 125 3.60 -6.85 -15.88
CA ILE A 125 3.70 -6.56 -14.45
C ILE A 125 2.39 -5.95 -13.94
N PRO A 126 1.76 -6.53 -12.90
CA PRO A 126 0.52 -6.02 -12.33
C PRO A 126 0.70 -4.70 -11.56
N ILE A 127 -0.35 -3.88 -11.58
CA ILE A 127 -0.45 -2.61 -10.87
C ILE A 127 -1.39 -2.76 -9.68
N ILE A 128 -0.95 -2.28 -8.52
CA ILE A 128 -1.73 -2.14 -7.30
C ILE A 128 -2.09 -0.67 -7.11
N ALA A 129 -3.37 -0.31 -7.23
CA ALA A 129 -3.85 1.05 -6.94
C ALA A 129 -4.00 1.23 -5.43
N ASP A 130 -3.11 2.01 -4.83
CA ASP A 130 -3.04 2.19 -3.38
C ASP A 130 -3.53 3.58 -2.96
N GLY A 131 -4.65 3.60 -2.26
CA GLY A 131 -5.25 4.79 -1.67
C GLY A 131 -6.27 5.52 -2.54
N GLY A 132 -7.03 6.41 -1.90
CA GLY A 132 -8.04 7.25 -2.55
C GLY A 132 -9.39 6.59 -2.77
N ILE A 133 -9.57 5.33 -2.44
CA ILE A 133 -10.82 4.59 -2.59
C ILE A 133 -11.73 4.89 -1.39
N LYS A 134 -12.89 5.48 -1.67
CA LYS A 134 -13.92 5.86 -0.69
C LYS A 134 -15.25 5.14 -0.92
N TYR A 135 -15.51 4.73 -2.15
CA TYR A 135 -16.75 4.10 -2.59
C TYR A 135 -16.45 2.88 -3.46
N SER A 136 -17.40 1.97 -3.58
CA SER A 136 -17.27 0.79 -4.45
C SER A 136 -17.01 1.16 -5.92
N GLY A 137 -17.63 2.24 -6.41
CA GLY A 137 -17.37 2.75 -7.76
C GLY A 137 -15.93 3.21 -8.03
N ASP A 138 -15.17 3.56 -6.97
CA ASP A 138 -13.75 3.90 -7.12
C ASP A 138 -12.91 2.66 -7.42
N VAL A 139 -13.31 1.48 -6.92
CA VAL A 139 -12.71 0.18 -7.30
C VAL A 139 -12.89 -0.06 -8.79
N THR A 140 -14.12 0.11 -9.30
CA THR A 140 -14.41 -0.02 -10.73
C THR A 140 -13.55 0.89 -11.59
N LYS A 141 -13.43 2.18 -11.19
CA LYS A 141 -12.60 3.16 -11.90
C LYS A 141 -11.11 2.77 -11.89
N ALA A 142 -10.60 2.31 -10.74
CA ALA A 142 -9.20 1.89 -10.63
C ALA A 142 -8.89 0.69 -11.53
N ILE A 143 -9.77 -0.32 -11.54
CA ILE A 143 -9.64 -1.49 -12.42
C ILE A 143 -9.75 -1.09 -13.90
N ALA A 144 -10.72 -0.26 -14.26
CA ALA A 144 -10.87 0.24 -15.62
C ALA A 144 -9.66 1.07 -16.10
N ALA A 145 -8.98 1.77 -15.17
CA ALA A 145 -7.77 2.51 -15.46
C ALA A 145 -6.50 1.63 -15.63
N GLY A 146 -6.61 0.32 -15.36
CA GLY A 146 -5.53 -0.66 -15.54
C GLY A 146 -4.97 -1.26 -14.25
N ALA A 147 -5.52 -0.96 -13.08
CA ALA A 147 -5.13 -1.64 -11.86
C ALA A 147 -5.63 -3.10 -11.84
N ASN A 148 -4.80 -4.00 -11.34
CA ASN A 148 -5.15 -5.39 -11.13
C ASN A 148 -5.66 -5.64 -9.70
N VAL A 149 -5.19 -4.82 -8.75
CA VAL A 149 -5.48 -4.90 -7.32
C VAL A 149 -5.73 -3.52 -6.77
N CYS A 150 -6.65 -3.40 -5.80
CA CYS A 150 -6.89 -2.18 -5.04
C CYS A 150 -6.44 -2.36 -3.59
N MET A 151 -5.59 -1.47 -3.10
CA MET A 151 -5.21 -1.38 -1.69
C MET A 151 -6.00 -0.28 -0.99
N MET A 152 -6.59 -0.61 0.13
CA MET A 152 -7.50 0.29 0.86
C MET A 152 -7.15 0.32 2.34
N GLY A 153 -7.03 1.52 2.91
CA GLY A 153 -6.81 1.73 4.33
C GLY A 153 -8.12 2.07 5.05
N SER A 154 -8.63 3.28 4.83
CA SER A 154 -9.81 3.81 5.55
C SER A 154 -11.08 3.00 5.34
N MET A 155 -11.23 2.32 4.22
CA MET A 155 -12.39 1.46 3.95
C MET A 155 -12.48 0.30 4.93
N PHE A 156 -11.33 -0.23 5.38
CA PHE A 156 -11.23 -1.36 6.29
C PHE A 156 -10.89 -0.96 7.73
N ALA A 157 -10.40 0.26 7.95
CA ALA A 157 -9.93 0.69 9.26
C ALA A 157 -11.03 0.69 10.36
N GLY A 158 -12.31 0.80 9.97
CA GLY A 158 -13.45 0.72 10.88
C GLY A 158 -13.98 -0.70 11.14
N CYS A 159 -13.43 -1.73 10.50
CA CYS A 159 -13.89 -3.11 10.63
C CYS A 159 -13.36 -3.75 11.92
N ASP A 160 -14.04 -4.79 12.41
CA ASP A 160 -13.64 -5.53 13.62
C ASP A 160 -12.23 -6.12 13.51
N GLU A 161 -11.90 -6.65 12.36
CA GLU A 161 -10.61 -7.31 12.07
C GLU A 161 -9.43 -6.35 11.92
N SER A 162 -9.70 -5.05 11.77
CA SER A 162 -8.65 -4.03 11.71
C SER A 162 -8.06 -3.77 13.10
N PRO A 163 -6.75 -3.54 13.26
CA PRO A 163 -6.18 -3.06 14.51
C PRO A 163 -6.71 -1.66 14.86
N GLY A 164 -6.51 -1.25 16.07
CA GLY A 164 -6.96 0.04 16.58
C GLY A 164 -7.98 -0.09 17.72
N THR A 165 -7.96 0.87 18.60
CA THR A 165 -8.85 0.92 19.77
C THR A 165 -10.23 1.46 19.39
N PHE A 166 -11.26 0.97 20.08
CA PHE A 166 -12.59 1.53 19.97
C PHE A 166 -12.73 2.81 20.83
N GLU A 167 -13.43 3.78 20.29
CA GLU A 167 -13.83 4.99 21.00
C GLU A 167 -15.33 5.24 20.85
N LEU A 168 -15.96 5.67 21.94
CA LEU A 168 -17.33 6.17 21.90
C LEU A 168 -17.29 7.70 21.85
N TYR A 169 -17.84 8.28 20.79
CA TYR A 169 -17.91 9.72 20.61
C TYR A 169 -19.30 10.14 20.14
N GLN A 170 -19.94 11.03 20.87
CA GLN A 170 -21.31 11.51 20.57
C GLN A 170 -22.31 10.36 20.36
N GLY A 171 -22.27 9.32 21.19
CA GLY A 171 -23.15 8.16 21.11
C GLY A 171 -22.86 7.19 19.96
N ARG A 172 -21.79 7.40 19.17
CA ARG A 172 -21.38 6.52 18.07
C ARG A 172 -20.06 5.85 18.35
N LYS A 173 -19.92 4.62 17.85
CA LYS A 173 -18.69 3.82 17.95
C LYS A 173 -17.75 4.15 16.80
N TYR A 174 -16.48 4.40 17.10
CA TYR A 174 -15.40 4.67 16.17
C TYR A 174 -14.21 3.77 16.46
N LYS A 175 -13.30 3.66 15.50
CA LYS A 175 -11.94 3.15 15.69
C LYS A 175 -10.91 4.21 15.40
N VAL A 176 -9.83 4.21 16.18
CA VAL A 176 -8.67 5.06 15.92
C VAL A 176 -7.94 4.54 14.68
N TYR A 177 -7.61 5.46 13.78
CA TYR A 177 -6.88 5.16 12.54
C TYR A 177 -5.82 6.23 12.30
N ARG A 178 -4.59 5.80 11.96
CA ARG A 178 -3.47 6.72 11.77
C ARG A 178 -2.72 6.44 10.48
N GLY A 179 -2.18 7.51 9.87
CA GLY A 179 -1.28 7.43 8.73
C GLY A 179 0.12 7.01 9.11
N MET A 180 0.82 6.36 8.21
CA MET A 180 2.23 5.99 8.38
C MET A 180 3.13 7.22 8.58
N GLY A 181 2.75 8.39 8.01
CA GLY A 181 3.43 9.67 8.19
C GLY A 181 2.94 10.49 9.39
N SER A 182 2.07 9.97 10.25
CA SER A 182 1.70 10.63 11.51
C SER A 182 2.84 10.57 12.52
N ILE A 183 2.87 11.52 13.46
CA ILE A 183 3.90 11.56 14.52
C ILE A 183 3.89 10.23 15.30
N ALA A 184 2.71 9.76 15.71
CA ALA A 184 2.57 8.52 16.45
C ALA A 184 3.09 7.28 15.68
N ALA A 185 2.92 7.22 14.36
CA ALA A 185 3.48 6.14 13.55
C ALA A 185 5.00 6.28 13.39
N MET A 186 5.51 7.50 13.16
CA MET A 186 6.95 7.76 13.03
C MET A 186 7.72 7.43 14.30
N GLU A 187 7.19 7.75 15.48
CA GLU A 187 7.78 7.39 16.78
C GLU A 187 7.81 5.87 17.02
N ASN A 188 6.91 5.13 16.37
CA ASN A 188 6.82 3.67 16.44
C ASN A 188 7.47 2.94 15.25
N GLY A 189 8.35 3.59 14.48
CA GLY A 189 9.22 2.92 13.51
C GLY A 189 9.05 3.29 12.04
N SER A 190 8.08 4.15 11.64
CA SER A 190 7.87 4.48 10.23
C SER A 190 8.71 5.67 9.71
N LYS A 191 9.74 6.10 10.42
CA LYS A 191 10.61 7.23 10.04
C LYS A 191 11.39 6.97 8.75
N ASP A 192 11.81 5.74 8.53
CA ASP A 192 12.53 5.27 7.36
C ASP A 192 11.74 5.46 6.07
N ARG A 193 10.42 5.25 6.11
CA ARG A 193 9.51 5.46 4.99
C ARG A 193 9.54 6.91 4.46
N TYR A 194 9.81 7.88 5.33
CA TYR A 194 9.84 9.32 5.04
C TYR A 194 11.24 9.92 5.06
N PHE A 195 12.27 9.09 5.06
CA PHE A 195 13.69 9.52 5.08
C PHE A 195 14.03 10.41 6.30
N GLN A 196 13.38 10.20 7.44
CA GLN A 196 13.53 11.02 8.64
C GLN A 196 14.17 10.25 9.82
N GLU A 197 14.88 9.16 9.57
CA GLU A 197 15.51 8.33 10.61
C GLU A 197 16.42 9.12 11.55
N ASN A 198 17.20 10.06 11.00
CA ASN A 198 18.17 10.87 11.72
C ASN A 198 17.67 12.31 12.00
N ALA A 199 16.39 12.58 11.78
CA ALA A 199 15.84 13.92 11.97
C ALA A 199 15.75 14.28 13.46
N LYS A 200 16.27 15.45 13.84
CA LYS A 200 16.16 16.00 15.20
C LYS A 200 14.70 16.36 15.55
N LYS A 201 13.91 16.75 14.56
CA LYS A 201 12.49 17.08 14.67
C LYS A 201 11.75 16.48 13.47
N LEU A 202 10.66 15.77 13.74
CA LEU A 202 9.87 15.15 12.70
C LEU A 202 8.95 16.16 11.99
N VAL A 203 8.82 16.02 10.68
CA VAL A 203 7.82 16.72 9.88
C VAL A 203 6.76 15.68 9.45
N PRO A 204 5.55 15.70 10.05
CA PRO A 204 4.54 14.72 9.73
C PRO A 204 3.93 14.97 8.35
N GLU A 205 3.73 13.88 7.62
CA GLU A 205 3.01 13.84 6.34
C GLU A 205 1.74 12.96 6.44
N GLY A 206 1.20 12.83 7.62
CA GLY A 206 -0.01 12.10 7.92
C GLY A 206 -0.64 12.53 9.24
N VAL A 207 -1.90 12.16 9.41
CA VAL A 207 -2.69 12.47 10.60
C VAL A 207 -3.16 11.20 11.29
N GLU A 208 -3.54 11.34 12.56
CA GLU A 208 -4.32 10.38 13.31
C GLU A 208 -5.77 10.90 13.44
N GLY A 209 -6.74 10.02 13.31
CA GLY A 209 -8.13 10.38 13.39
C GLY A 209 -9.04 9.21 13.75
N ARG A 210 -10.33 9.44 13.66
CA ARG A 210 -11.36 8.44 13.92
C ARG A 210 -12.06 8.04 12.63
N VAL A 211 -12.34 6.74 12.48
CA VAL A 211 -13.20 6.22 11.42
C VAL A 211 -14.42 5.56 12.05
N ALA A 212 -15.57 5.74 11.41
CA ALA A 212 -16.79 5.13 11.89
C ALA A 212 -16.64 3.60 11.92
N TYR A 213 -17.12 2.98 12.99
CA TYR A 213 -17.20 1.51 13.08
C TYR A 213 -18.13 0.97 12.01
N LYS A 214 -17.75 -0.12 11.36
CA LYS A 214 -18.44 -0.69 10.20
C LYS A 214 -18.88 -2.16 10.38
N GLY A 215 -18.58 -2.78 11.53
CA GLY A 215 -18.82 -4.22 11.72
C GLY A 215 -17.76 -5.10 11.07
N HIS A 216 -18.17 -6.26 10.58
CA HIS A 216 -17.26 -7.23 10.01
C HIS A 216 -16.74 -6.84 8.63
N LEU A 217 -15.48 -7.19 8.35
CA LEU A 217 -14.81 -6.96 7.07
C LEU A 217 -15.57 -7.57 5.89
N GLU A 218 -16.16 -8.74 6.09
CA GLU A 218 -16.91 -9.47 5.06
C GLU A 218 -18.03 -8.63 4.47
N ASP A 219 -18.79 -7.90 5.29
CA ASP A 219 -19.88 -7.02 4.84
C ASP A 219 -19.36 -5.88 3.98
N THR A 220 -18.25 -5.28 4.38
CA THR A 220 -17.59 -4.21 3.61
C THR A 220 -17.09 -4.73 2.25
N VAL A 221 -16.43 -5.89 2.23
CA VAL A 221 -15.95 -6.53 1.00
C VAL A 221 -17.11 -6.92 0.08
N PHE A 222 -18.20 -7.46 0.63
CA PHE A 222 -19.40 -7.80 -0.13
C PHE A 222 -19.96 -6.59 -0.88
N GLN A 223 -20.06 -5.42 -0.21
CA GLN A 223 -20.53 -4.19 -0.84
C GLN A 223 -19.58 -3.70 -1.94
N LEU A 224 -18.26 -3.76 -1.71
CA LEU A 224 -17.26 -3.36 -2.71
C LEU A 224 -17.33 -4.24 -3.97
N ILE A 225 -17.43 -5.55 -3.80
CA ILE A 225 -17.56 -6.51 -4.91
C ILE A 225 -18.90 -6.31 -5.63
N GLY A 226 -19.99 -6.06 -4.90
CA GLY A 226 -21.30 -5.75 -5.47
C GLY A 226 -21.25 -4.54 -6.39
N GLY A 227 -20.59 -3.45 -5.93
CA GLY A 227 -20.41 -2.26 -6.75
C GLY A 227 -19.54 -2.50 -7.99
N LEU A 228 -18.46 -3.29 -7.86
CA LEU A 228 -17.63 -3.67 -9.01
C LEU A 228 -18.43 -4.49 -10.04
N ARG A 229 -19.18 -5.50 -9.59
CA ARG A 229 -20.05 -6.30 -10.47
C ARG A 229 -21.07 -5.44 -11.22
N SER A 230 -21.69 -4.48 -10.52
CA SER A 230 -22.59 -3.51 -11.15
C SER A 230 -21.87 -2.69 -12.23
N GLY A 231 -20.69 -2.14 -11.92
CA GLY A 231 -19.90 -1.37 -12.87
C GLY A 231 -19.44 -2.18 -14.10
N MET A 232 -19.18 -3.47 -13.94
CA MET A 232 -18.83 -4.38 -15.05
C MET A 232 -20.02 -4.70 -15.97
N GLY A 233 -21.24 -4.42 -15.55
CA GLY A 233 -22.45 -4.62 -16.34
C GLY A 233 -22.73 -3.48 -17.33
N TYR A 234 -22.09 -2.34 -17.17
CA TYR A 234 -22.20 -1.17 -18.04
C TYR A 234 -21.06 -1.13 -19.07
#